data_12c459cffdc0ac21eadadc0c99f8c263
#
_entry.id   12c459cffdc0ac21eadadc0c99f8c263
#
_cell.length_a   1.000
_cell.length_b   1.000
_cell.length_c   1.000
_cell.angle_alpha   90.00
_cell.angle_beta   90.00
_cell.angle_gamma   90.00
#
_symmetry.space_group_name_H-M   'P 1'
#
loop_
_entity.id
_entity.type
_entity.pdbx_description
1 polymer ?
#
loop_
_entity_poly.entity_id
_entity_poly.type
_entity_poly.pdbx_seq_one_letter_code
_entity_poly.pdbx_strand_id
1 'polypeptide(L)'
;MKIKDLKMNTSNVLSLLLVGIEERTTKSNSKYLVLTLTDGKSTIKANLWNSDRNNFEARESEVLEVQMETKEYNGAASYTVTAYAVTSESIDYYVPTAPIPADKMYHDISKYAERLGPYSGITCRLLAMHKDKLLTWAAAKQIHHNIRSGLLYHMYRMLQAAVKLAQVYTDIDKDLLFAGVILHDIGKIQEMDCNEVGNASYSVDGTLLSHLYIGCEMVAKYAEESGLTKEQELLLKHMIASHHGKLEYGAISVPAIPEAALLNHIDCIDAEMYQFEHARDCLEPGSLSEKVYGLGTSVYMPRGSEEY
;
A
#
# COMPACT_ATOMS: atom_id res chain seq x y z
N MET A 1 -5.22 9.85 -23.29
CA MET A 1 -4.68 11.22 -23.16
C MET A 1 -4.34 11.43 -21.69
N LYS A 2 -3.29 12.17 -21.36
CA LYS A 2 -2.90 12.47 -19.97
C LYS A 2 -3.14 13.95 -19.68
N ILE A 3 -3.25 14.30 -18.39
CA ILE A 3 -3.48 15.70 -17.96
C ILE A 3 -2.40 16.65 -18.50
N LYS A 4 -1.14 16.22 -18.55
CA LYS A 4 -0.02 17.01 -19.10
C LYS A 4 -0.16 17.34 -20.61
N ASP A 5 -0.97 16.57 -21.33
CA ASP A 5 -1.16 16.72 -22.78
C ASP A 5 -2.34 17.64 -23.13
N LEU A 6 -3.07 18.17 -22.11
CA LEU A 6 -4.18 19.07 -22.28
C LEU A 6 -3.72 20.40 -22.89
N LYS A 7 -4.40 20.82 -23.96
CA LYS A 7 -4.15 22.10 -24.62
C LYS A 7 -5.12 23.16 -24.10
N MET A 8 -4.62 24.36 -23.93
CA MET A 8 -5.45 25.51 -23.54
C MET A 8 -6.50 25.84 -24.59
N ASN A 9 -7.67 26.31 -24.14
CA ASN A 9 -8.81 26.68 -24.98
C ASN A 9 -9.32 25.54 -25.87
N THR A 10 -9.28 24.32 -25.39
CA THR A 10 -9.78 23.13 -26.08
C THR A 10 -10.75 22.35 -25.18
N SER A 11 -11.62 21.56 -25.84
CA SER A 11 -12.41 20.51 -25.18
C SER A 11 -11.76 19.17 -25.44
N ASN A 12 -11.58 18.37 -24.39
CA ASN A 12 -10.92 17.06 -24.44
C ASN A 12 -11.79 16.01 -23.72
N VAL A 13 -11.69 14.76 -24.16
CA VAL A 13 -12.27 13.61 -23.47
C VAL A 13 -11.13 12.74 -22.96
N LEU A 14 -11.16 12.43 -21.66
CA LEU A 14 -10.13 11.59 -21.01
C LEU A 14 -10.70 10.85 -19.80
N SER A 15 -10.15 9.67 -19.51
CA SER A 15 -10.47 8.92 -18.30
C SER A 15 -9.60 9.40 -17.15
N LEU A 16 -10.21 9.73 -16.02
CA LEU A 16 -9.55 10.21 -14.80
C LEU A 16 -10.19 9.57 -13.57
N LEU A 17 -9.36 9.29 -12.56
CA LEU A 17 -9.84 8.83 -11.27
C LEU A 17 -10.34 10.02 -10.43
N LEU A 18 -11.54 9.89 -9.90
CA LEU A 18 -12.13 10.85 -8.97
C LEU A 18 -11.62 10.59 -7.54
N VAL A 19 -10.78 11.47 -7.02
CA VAL A 19 -10.16 11.32 -5.69
C VAL A 19 -10.74 12.26 -4.64
N GLY A 20 -11.61 13.19 -5.03
CA GLY A 20 -12.26 14.08 -4.06
C GLY A 20 -13.35 14.92 -4.69
N ILE A 21 -14.36 15.27 -3.90
CA ILE A 21 -15.49 16.09 -4.31
C ILE A 21 -15.77 17.12 -3.22
N GLU A 22 -15.76 18.40 -3.57
CA GLU A 22 -16.13 19.53 -2.69
C GLU A 22 -17.37 20.24 -3.26
N GLU A 23 -18.42 20.40 -2.46
CA GLU A 23 -19.56 21.27 -2.85
C GLU A 23 -19.25 22.71 -2.47
N ARG A 24 -19.44 23.63 -3.40
CA ARG A 24 -19.24 25.07 -3.21
C ARG A 24 -20.42 25.88 -3.75
N THR A 25 -20.51 27.13 -3.29
CA THR A 25 -21.56 28.06 -3.70
C THR A 25 -20.94 29.30 -4.34
N THR A 26 -21.49 29.71 -5.48
CA THR A 26 -21.09 30.97 -6.16
C THR A 26 -21.60 32.20 -5.41
N LYS A 27 -21.09 33.37 -5.76
CA LYS A 27 -21.62 34.68 -5.25
C LYS A 27 -23.11 34.88 -5.55
N SER A 28 -23.64 34.25 -6.59
CA SER A 28 -25.05 34.27 -6.96
C SER A 28 -25.89 33.17 -6.30
N ASN A 29 -25.33 32.50 -5.29
CA ASN A 29 -25.96 31.40 -4.53
C ASN A 29 -26.27 30.12 -5.33
N SER A 30 -25.64 29.95 -6.50
CA SER A 30 -25.74 28.70 -7.29
C SER A 30 -24.70 27.70 -6.80
N LYS A 31 -25.09 26.42 -6.65
CA LYS A 31 -24.19 25.34 -6.24
C LYS A 31 -23.36 24.84 -7.42
N TYR A 32 -22.14 24.40 -7.12
CA TYR A 32 -21.27 23.69 -8.04
C TYR A 32 -20.35 22.74 -7.29
N LEU A 33 -19.84 21.73 -7.99
CA LEU A 33 -18.86 20.80 -7.43
C LEU A 33 -17.46 21.14 -7.93
N VAL A 34 -16.49 20.99 -7.06
CA VAL A 34 -15.06 20.97 -7.40
C VAL A 34 -14.61 19.52 -7.29
N LEU A 35 -14.32 18.91 -8.45
CA LEU A 35 -13.87 17.55 -8.57
C LEU A 35 -12.34 17.53 -8.57
N THR A 36 -11.74 16.76 -7.68
CA THR A 36 -10.31 16.47 -7.71
C THR A 36 -10.11 15.20 -8.53
N LEU A 37 -9.42 15.34 -9.66
CA LEU A 37 -9.26 14.29 -10.67
C LEU A 37 -7.78 14.03 -10.93
N THR A 38 -7.38 12.74 -11.06
CA THR A 38 -6.00 12.34 -11.34
C THR A 38 -5.89 11.37 -12.51
N ASP A 39 -4.78 11.45 -13.24
CA ASP A 39 -4.38 10.48 -14.27
C ASP A 39 -3.29 9.50 -13.77
N GLY A 40 -3.03 9.50 -12.44
CA GLY A 40 -2.00 8.72 -11.78
C GLY A 40 -0.62 9.38 -11.73
N LYS A 41 -0.39 10.44 -12.51
CA LYS A 41 0.86 11.24 -12.51
C LYS A 41 0.61 12.70 -12.13
N SER A 42 -0.51 13.24 -12.54
CA SER A 42 -0.91 14.62 -12.32
C SER A 42 -2.30 14.66 -11.71
N THR A 43 -2.54 15.65 -10.85
CA THR A 43 -3.85 15.88 -10.22
C THR A 43 -4.31 17.29 -10.51
N ILE A 44 -5.59 17.45 -10.87
CA ILE A 44 -6.21 18.75 -11.13
C ILE A 44 -7.51 18.90 -10.33
N LYS A 45 -7.92 20.15 -10.12
CA LYS A 45 -9.26 20.51 -9.64
C LYS A 45 -10.06 21.07 -10.79
N ALA A 46 -11.20 20.44 -11.10
CA ALA A 46 -12.09 20.83 -12.17
C ALA A 46 -13.47 21.20 -11.61
N ASN A 47 -14.06 22.26 -12.13
CA ASN A 47 -15.40 22.70 -11.73
C ASN A 47 -16.47 21.97 -12.54
N LEU A 48 -17.52 21.47 -11.87
CA LEU A 48 -18.74 20.98 -12.47
C LEU A 48 -19.87 21.94 -12.05
N TRP A 49 -20.24 22.85 -12.95
CA TRP A 49 -21.22 23.91 -12.68
C TRP A 49 -22.64 23.36 -12.62
N ASN A 50 -23.52 24.04 -11.87
CA ASN A 50 -24.95 23.73 -11.72
C ASN A 50 -25.18 22.29 -11.22
N SER A 51 -24.30 21.78 -10.38
CA SER A 51 -24.36 20.45 -9.78
C SER A 51 -24.17 20.55 -8.27
N ASP A 52 -24.81 19.62 -7.56
CA ASP A 52 -24.63 19.41 -6.13
C ASP A 52 -24.44 17.92 -5.82
N ARG A 53 -24.20 17.58 -4.55
CA ARG A 53 -23.99 16.19 -4.11
C ARG A 53 -25.20 15.28 -4.35
N ASN A 54 -26.43 15.83 -4.49
CA ASN A 54 -27.64 15.03 -4.64
C ASN A 54 -27.88 14.61 -6.11
N ASN A 55 -27.40 15.42 -7.07
CA ASN A 55 -27.54 15.14 -8.49
C ASN A 55 -26.26 14.61 -9.16
N PHE A 56 -25.18 14.41 -8.39
CA PHE A 56 -23.93 13.84 -8.86
C PHE A 56 -23.86 12.36 -8.50
N GLU A 57 -23.90 11.49 -9.50
CA GLU A 57 -24.05 10.04 -9.31
C GLU A 57 -22.74 9.31 -9.02
N ALA A 58 -21.59 9.90 -9.42
CA ALA A 58 -20.30 9.26 -9.22
C ALA A 58 -19.79 9.40 -7.78
N ARG A 59 -18.97 8.43 -7.37
CA ARG A 59 -18.35 8.36 -6.04
C ARG A 59 -16.83 8.54 -6.13
N GLU A 60 -16.24 8.98 -5.04
CA GLU A 60 -14.77 8.92 -4.90
C GLU A 60 -14.28 7.48 -5.09
N SER A 61 -13.11 7.35 -5.70
CA SER A 61 -12.50 6.08 -6.14
C SER A 61 -13.11 5.45 -7.40
N GLU A 62 -13.98 6.15 -8.13
CA GLU A 62 -14.44 5.71 -9.44
C GLU A 62 -13.67 6.40 -10.57
N VAL A 63 -13.43 5.68 -11.67
CA VAL A 63 -12.83 6.24 -12.89
C VAL A 63 -13.94 6.82 -13.75
N LEU A 64 -13.79 8.09 -14.09
CA LEU A 64 -14.72 8.83 -14.93
C LEU A 64 -14.12 9.10 -16.30
N GLU A 65 -14.84 8.79 -17.36
CA GLU A 65 -14.64 9.45 -18.64
C GLU A 65 -15.25 10.85 -18.55
N VAL A 66 -14.40 11.87 -18.61
CA VAL A 66 -14.83 13.28 -18.49
C VAL A 66 -14.62 14.02 -19.79
N GLN A 67 -15.65 14.77 -20.24
CA GLN A 67 -15.49 15.83 -21.22
C GLN A 67 -15.14 17.11 -20.47
N MET A 68 -13.98 17.68 -20.77
CA MET A 68 -13.41 18.79 -20.00
C MET A 68 -12.96 19.92 -20.91
N GLU A 69 -13.41 21.12 -20.62
CA GLU A 69 -12.90 22.37 -21.21
C GLU A 69 -11.72 22.90 -20.36
N THR A 70 -10.65 23.28 -21.05
CA THR A 70 -9.47 23.91 -20.45
C THR A 70 -9.41 25.37 -20.92
N LYS A 71 -9.41 26.32 -19.98
CA LYS A 71 -9.34 27.77 -20.29
C LYS A 71 -8.24 28.40 -19.42
N GLU A 72 -7.68 29.50 -19.89
CA GLU A 72 -6.84 30.35 -19.04
C GLU A 72 -7.70 31.32 -18.24
N TYR A 73 -7.47 31.38 -16.94
CA TYR A 73 -8.12 32.34 -16.05
C TYR A 73 -7.07 32.91 -15.08
N ASN A 74 -6.89 34.24 -15.11
CA ASN A 74 -5.90 34.95 -14.28
C ASN A 74 -4.47 34.38 -14.41
N GLY A 75 -4.05 33.95 -15.60
CA GLY A 75 -2.71 33.40 -15.86
C GLY A 75 -2.53 31.92 -15.43
N ALA A 76 -3.59 31.26 -14.99
CA ALA A 76 -3.55 29.85 -14.60
C ALA A 76 -4.56 29.02 -15.40
N ALA A 77 -4.29 27.71 -15.55
CA ALA A 77 -5.22 26.79 -16.18
C ALA A 77 -6.46 26.58 -15.29
N SER A 78 -7.63 26.73 -15.89
CA SER A 78 -8.93 26.46 -15.28
C SER A 78 -9.60 25.32 -16.04
N TYR A 79 -10.10 24.34 -15.30
CA TYR A 79 -10.73 23.14 -15.84
C TYR A 79 -12.22 23.13 -15.51
N THR A 80 -13.03 22.84 -16.51
CA THR A 80 -14.48 22.71 -16.35
C THR A 80 -14.94 21.39 -16.96
N VAL A 81 -15.52 20.53 -16.13
CA VAL A 81 -16.19 19.31 -16.60
C VAL A 81 -17.54 19.70 -17.16
N THR A 82 -17.80 19.31 -18.41
CA THR A 82 -19.09 19.59 -19.12
C THR A 82 -19.98 18.35 -19.18
N ALA A 83 -19.38 17.15 -19.17
CA ALA A 83 -20.06 15.87 -19.07
C ALA A 83 -19.15 14.83 -18.43
N TYR A 84 -19.74 13.81 -17.84
CA TYR A 84 -19.00 12.66 -17.28
C TYR A 84 -19.81 11.39 -17.40
N ALA A 85 -19.11 10.25 -17.40
CA ALA A 85 -19.70 8.91 -17.26
C ALA A 85 -18.77 8.06 -16.39
N VAL A 86 -19.35 7.23 -15.50
CA VAL A 86 -18.57 6.24 -14.74
C VAL A 86 -18.16 5.12 -15.68
N THR A 87 -16.88 4.71 -15.60
CA THR A 87 -16.32 3.64 -16.44
C THR A 87 -16.06 2.38 -15.61
N SER A 88 -15.79 1.27 -16.28
CA SER A 88 -15.34 0.02 -15.65
C SER A 88 -13.82 -0.13 -15.65
N GLU A 89 -13.08 0.92 -15.95
CA GLU A 89 -11.61 0.87 -15.91
C GLU A 89 -11.10 0.63 -14.49
N SER A 90 -10.05 -0.19 -14.35
CA SER A 90 -9.42 -0.42 -13.06
C SER A 90 -8.73 0.84 -12.55
N ILE A 91 -8.94 1.16 -11.28
CA ILE A 91 -8.25 2.26 -10.58
C ILE A 91 -6.74 2.05 -10.52
N ASP A 92 -6.24 0.83 -10.68
CA ASP A 92 -4.82 0.48 -10.65
C ASP A 92 -3.99 1.22 -11.72
N TYR A 93 -4.64 1.72 -12.78
CA TYR A 93 -3.98 2.56 -13.80
C TYR A 93 -3.79 4.03 -13.37
N TYR A 94 -4.41 4.43 -12.26
CA TYR A 94 -4.51 5.81 -11.80
C TYR A 94 -3.88 6.05 -10.43
N VAL A 95 -3.49 4.99 -9.73
CA VAL A 95 -2.84 5.06 -8.41
C VAL A 95 -1.55 4.25 -8.41
N PRO A 96 -0.55 4.64 -7.62
CA PRO A 96 0.60 3.78 -7.38
C PRO A 96 0.13 2.43 -6.81
N THR A 97 0.45 1.36 -7.52
CA THR A 97 -0.03 0.00 -7.22
C THR A 97 1.15 -0.97 -7.28
N ALA A 98 1.08 -2.05 -6.48
CA ALA A 98 2.07 -3.12 -6.53
C ALA A 98 2.25 -3.64 -7.98
N PRO A 99 3.49 -3.93 -8.42
CA PRO A 99 3.77 -4.31 -9.82
C PRO A 99 3.29 -5.72 -10.19
N ILE A 100 2.85 -6.50 -9.19
CA ILE A 100 2.32 -7.86 -9.36
C ILE A 100 0.81 -7.82 -9.03
N PRO A 101 -0.07 -8.46 -9.82
CA PRO A 101 -1.49 -8.52 -9.53
C PRO A 101 -1.79 -9.07 -8.13
N ALA A 102 -2.62 -8.37 -7.37
CA ALA A 102 -2.92 -8.69 -5.97
C ALA A 102 -3.48 -10.11 -5.80
N ASP A 103 -4.41 -10.53 -6.67
CA ASP A 103 -4.97 -11.88 -6.62
C ASP A 103 -3.89 -12.97 -6.82
N LYS A 104 -2.90 -12.72 -7.67
CA LYS A 104 -1.77 -13.64 -7.85
C LYS A 104 -0.93 -13.74 -6.58
N MET A 105 -0.56 -12.61 -5.98
CA MET A 105 0.21 -12.59 -4.74
C MET A 105 -0.54 -13.29 -3.60
N TYR A 106 -1.82 -12.98 -3.44
CA TYR A 106 -2.67 -13.60 -2.44
C TYR A 106 -2.77 -15.12 -2.64
N HIS A 107 -2.97 -15.58 -3.87
CA HIS A 107 -3.02 -17.00 -4.20
C HIS A 107 -1.70 -17.72 -3.86
N ASP A 108 -0.57 -17.15 -4.25
CA ASP A 108 0.74 -17.74 -4.01
C ASP A 108 1.05 -17.79 -2.50
N ILE A 109 0.77 -16.72 -1.73
CA ILE A 109 0.91 -16.71 -0.26
C ILE A 109 -0.01 -17.74 0.38
N SER A 110 -1.28 -17.84 -0.04
CA SER A 110 -2.23 -18.81 0.50
C SER A 110 -1.78 -20.25 0.29
N LYS A 111 -1.19 -20.57 -0.85
CA LYS A 111 -0.61 -21.90 -1.11
C LYS A 111 0.55 -22.25 -0.17
N TYR A 112 1.35 -21.26 0.24
CA TYR A 112 2.35 -21.47 1.27
C TYR A 112 1.70 -21.67 2.64
N ALA A 113 0.71 -20.84 2.99
CA ALA A 113 -0.02 -20.93 4.26
C ALA A 113 -0.64 -22.30 4.51
N GLU A 114 -1.16 -22.95 3.45
CA GLU A 114 -1.73 -24.32 3.52
C GLU A 114 -0.73 -25.41 3.93
N ARG A 115 0.58 -25.14 3.86
CA ARG A 115 1.66 -26.11 4.07
C ARG A 115 2.51 -25.84 5.30
N LEU A 116 2.08 -24.94 6.19
CA LEU A 116 2.87 -24.51 7.35
C LEU A 116 2.65 -25.38 8.59
N GLY A 117 2.48 -26.69 8.41
CA GLY A 117 2.33 -27.62 9.52
C GLY A 117 1.32 -27.13 10.56
N PRO A 118 1.74 -26.96 11.84
CA PRO A 118 0.84 -26.54 12.92
C PRO A 118 0.32 -25.11 12.74
N TYR A 119 1.05 -24.25 12.02
CA TYR A 119 0.69 -22.84 11.82
C TYR A 119 -0.25 -22.62 10.64
N SER A 120 -0.55 -23.66 9.85
CA SER A 120 -1.41 -23.54 8.66
C SER A 120 -2.81 -23.04 9.01
N GLY A 121 -3.45 -23.61 10.04
CA GLY A 121 -4.81 -23.26 10.42
C GLY A 121 -4.99 -21.77 10.73
N ILE A 122 -4.13 -21.22 11.58
CA ILE A 122 -4.20 -19.80 11.98
C ILE A 122 -3.85 -18.86 10.81
N THR A 123 -2.83 -19.22 10.01
CA THR A 123 -2.37 -18.39 8.89
C THR A 123 -3.44 -18.31 7.79
N CYS A 124 -3.99 -19.45 7.38
CA CYS A 124 -5.08 -19.49 6.39
C CYS A 124 -6.32 -18.75 6.88
N ARG A 125 -6.67 -18.90 8.15
CA ARG A 125 -7.84 -18.23 8.74
C ARG A 125 -7.70 -16.71 8.70
N LEU A 126 -6.58 -16.17 9.17
CA LEU A 126 -6.35 -14.72 9.19
C LEU A 126 -6.26 -14.14 7.78
N LEU A 127 -5.59 -14.82 6.84
CA LEU A 127 -5.58 -14.42 5.42
C LEU A 127 -7.00 -14.37 4.83
N ALA A 128 -7.81 -15.41 5.05
CA ALA A 128 -9.16 -15.48 4.50
C ALA A 128 -10.10 -14.42 5.09
N MET A 129 -10.03 -14.19 6.40
CA MET A 129 -10.84 -13.17 7.09
C MET A 129 -10.57 -11.75 6.60
N HIS A 130 -9.34 -11.48 6.15
CA HIS A 130 -8.90 -10.15 5.78
C HIS A 130 -8.57 -10.01 4.29
N LYS A 131 -9.01 -10.97 3.46
CA LYS A 131 -8.69 -11.02 2.02
C LYS A 131 -8.96 -9.70 1.31
N ASP A 132 -10.17 -9.15 1.43
CA ASP A 132 -10.57 -7.95 0.70
C ASP A 132 -9.69 -6.74 1.05
N LYS A 133 -9.33 -6.60 2.32
CA LYS A 133 -8.39 -5.57 2.76
C LYS A 133 -6.97 -5.85 2.24
N LEU A 134 -6.47 -7.07 2.37
CA LEU A 134 -5.12 -7.43 1.90
C LEU A 134 -4.93 -7.13 0.41
N LEU A 135 -5.95 -7.32 -0.41
CA LEU A 135 -5.90 -7.04 -1.85
C LEU A 135 -5.69 -5.56 -2.18
N THR A 136 -5.93 -4.64 -1.24
CA THR A 136 -5.89 -3.18 -1.50
C THR A 136 -5.03 -2.39 -0.53
N TRP A 137 -4.71 -2.95 0.65
CA TRP A 137 -4.10 -2.23 1.77
C TRP A 137 -2.65 -1.82 1.48
N ALA A 138 -2.31 -0.58 1.84
CA ALA A 138 -0.93 -0.11 1.86
C ALA A 138 -0.18 -0.70 3.06
N ALA A 139 1.15 -0.89 2.95
CA ALA A 139 1.97 -1.38 4.05
C ALA A 139 2.33 -0.27 5.06
N ALA A 140 2.33 0.99 4.63
CA ALA A 140 2.67 2.13 5.47
C ALA A 140 2.01 3.41 4.96
N LYS A 141 1.99 4.45 5.82
CA LYS A 141 1.49 5.78 5.43
C LYS A 141 2.46 6.53 4.50
N GLN A 142 3.79 6.35 4.65
CA GLN A 142 4.79 7.18 3.95
C GLN A 142 6.10 6.48 3.55
N ILE A 143 6.61 5.47 4.28
CA ILE A 143 8.02 5.10 4.17
C ILE A 143 8.27 4.01 3.11
N HIS A 144 7.58 2.88 3.16
CA HIS A 144 7.76 1.78 2.22
C HIS A 144 6.41 1.17 1.86
N HIS A 145 6.28 0.72 0.62
CA HIS A 145 5.06 0.10 0.10
C HIS A 145 3.77 0.89 0.41
N ASN A 146 3.84 2.24 0.44
CA ASN A 146 2.68 3.13 0.58
C ASN A 146 1.88 3.23 -0.74
N ILE A 147 1.64 2.11 -1.34
CA ILE A 147 0.96 1.91 -2.61
C ILE A 147 -0.20 0.94 -2.40
N ARG A 148 -1.16 0.95 -3.31
CA ARG A 148 -2.26 0.00 -3.32
C ARG A 148 -1.72 -1.43 -3.40
N SER A 149 -2.25 -2.34 -2.57
CA SER A 149 -1.75 -3.72 -2.39
C SER A 149 -0.32 -3.81 -1.83
N GLY A 150 0.19 -2.73 -1.24
CA GLY A 150 1.56 -2.66 -0.75
C GLY A 150 1.85 -3.63 0.39
N LEU A 151 0.89 -3.82 1.32
CA LEU A 151 1.03 -4.78 2.43
C LEU A 151 1.18 -6.22 1.90
N LEU A 152 0.35 -6.59 0.93
CA LEU A 152 0.42 -7.92 0.31
C LEU A 152 1.71 -8.10 -0.50
N TYR A 153 2.18 -7.04 -1.17
CA TYR A 153 3.42 -7.05 -1.94
C TYR A 153 4.65 -7.19 -1.04
N HIS A 154 4.66 -6.51 0.10
CA HIS A 154 5.67 -6.66 1.14
C HIS A 154 5.74 -8.11 1.65
N MET A 155 4.61 -8.66 2.11
CA MET A 155 4.52 -10.07 2.52
C MET A 155 5.03 -11.04 1.43
N TYR A 156 4.67 -10.79 0.18
CA TYR A 156 5.05 -11.63 -0.96
C TYR A 156 6.56 -11.64 -1.20
N ARG A 157 7.21 -10.47 -1.20
CA ARG A 157 8.66 -10.32 -1.37
C ARG A 157 9.41 -10.95 -0.21
N MET A 158 8.98 -10.66 1.02
CA MET A 158 9.58 -11.23 2.23
C MET A 158 9.48 -12.75 2.26
N LEU A 159 8.34 -13.33 1.86
CA LEU A 159 8.19 -14.78 1.79
C LEU A 159 9.16 -15.42 0.79
N GLN A 160 9.35 -14.80 -0.38
CA GLN A 160 10.34 -15.28 -1.35
C GLN A 160 11.77 -15.24 -0.79
N ALA A 161 12.14 -14.16 -0.09
CA ALA A 161 13.45 -14.03 0.58
C ALA A 161 13.60 -15.07 1.68
N ALA A 162 12.59 -15.26 2.53
CA ALA A 162 12.57 -16.25 3.61
C ALA A 162 12.79 -17.67 3.09
N VAL A 163 12.11 -18.04 1.99
CA VAL A 163 12.28 -19.36 1.35
C VAL A 163 13.75 -19.59 0.91
N LYS A 164 14.43 -18.58 0.41
CA LYS A 164 15.84 -18.67 0.02
C LYS A 164 16.77 -18.75 1.23
N LEU A 165 16.55 -17.94 2.24
CA LEU A 165 17.35 -17.95 3.47
C LEU A 165 17.18 -19.26 4.25
N ALA A 166 15.99 -19.85 4.30
CA ALA A 166 15.73 -21.14 4.92
C ALA A 166 16.41 -22.33 4.21
N GLN A 167 16.98 -22.14 3.02
CA GLN A 167 17.85 -23.13 2.37
C GLN A 167 19.29 -23.06 2.89
N VAL A 168 19.71 -21.91 3.40
CA VAL A 168 21.04 -21.66 3.96
C VAL A 168 21.05 -21.97 5.46
N TYR A 169 20.08 -21.45 6.21
CA TYR A 169 19.95 -21.64 7.64
C TYR A 169 18.97 -22.78 7.90
N THR A 170 19.51 -23.98 8.10
CA THR A 170 18.71 -25.21 8.14
C THR A 170 18.27 -25.61 9.56
N ASP A 171 18.89 -25.05 10.59
CA ASP A 171 18.57 -25.31 12.02
C ASP A 171 17.55 -24.26 12.52
N ILE A 172 16.38 -24.23 11.88
CA ILE A 172 15.26 -23.33 12.18
C ILE A 172 13.93 -24.06 11.95
N ASP A 173 12.89 -23.62 12.65
CA ASP A 173 11.52 -23.98 12.33
C ASP A 173 11.03 -23.15 11.13
N LYS A 174 11.04 -23.77 9.94
CA LYS A 174 10.64 -23.10 8.69
C LYS A 174 9.17 -22.73 8.67
N ASP A 175 8.31 -23.56 9.29
CA ASP A 175 6.88 -23.31 9.33
C ASP A 175 6.57 -22.10 10.20
N LEU A 176 7.26 -21.95 11.35
CA LEU A 176 7.19 -20.77 12.20
C LEU A 176 7.72 -19.52 11.48
N LEU A 177 8.90 -19.63 10.81
CA LEU A 177 9.46 -18.49 10.06
C LEU A 177 8.50 -17.98 9.01
N PHE A 178 7.95 -18.88 8.17
CA PHE A 178 7.04 -18.46 7.08
C PHE A 178 5.69 -17.96 7.61
N ALA A 179 5.15 -18.57 8.67
CA ALA A 179 3.97 -18.04 9.35
C ALA A 179 4.21 -16.64 9.94
N GLY A 180 5.37 -16.45 10.58
CA GLY A 180 5.80 -15.16 11.09
C GLY A 180 5.92 -14.12 9.98
N VAL A 181 6.56 -14.45 8.85
CA VAL A 181 6.67 -13.56 7.68
C VAL A 181 5.30 -13.18 7.12
N ILE A 182 4.37 -14.12 7.03
CA ILE A 182 3.03 -13.83 6.49
C ILE A 182 2.21 -12.97 7.48
N LEU A 183 2.38 -13.15 8.78
CA LEU A 183 1.52 -12.56 9.80
C LEU A 183 2.13 -11.40 10.59
N HIS A 184 3.45 -11.09 10.43
CA HIS A 184 4.11 -10.06 11.26
C HIS A 184 3.39 -8.71 11.24
N ASP A 185 2.88 -8.34 10.09
CA ASP A 185 2.22 -7.06 9.82
C ASP A 185 0.69 -7.15 9.72
N ILE A 186 0.09 -8.29 10.07
CA ILE A 186 -1.37 -8.47 9.94
C ILE A 186 -2.17 -7.44 10.75
N GLY A 187 -1.60 -6.95 11.85
CA GLY A 187 -2.19 -5.90 12.69
C GLY A 187 -2.41 -4.57 11.96
N LYS A 188 -1.66 -4.29 10.89
CA LYS A 188 -1.82 -3.07 10.06
C LYS A 188 -3.21 -2.93 9.44
N ILE A 189 -3.93 -4.03 9.28
CA ILE A 189 -5.31 -4.04 8.79
C ILE A 189 -6.29 -3.32 9.76
N GLN A 190 -5.97 -3.27 11.06
CA GLN A 190 -6.73 -2.52 12.06
C GLN A 190 -5.99 -1.24 12.51
N GLU A 191 -4.66 -1.24 12.45
CA GLU A 191 -3.86 -0.06 12.75
C GLU A 191 -4.15 1.11 11.81
N MET A 192 -4.45 0.82 10.55
CA MET A 192 -4.70 1.84 9.54
C MET A 192 -6.09 1.72 8.93
N ASP A 193 -6.65 2.88 8.58
CA ASP A 193 -7.79 3.02 7.68
C ASP A 193 -7.23 3.36 6.29
N CYS A 194 -7.37 2.46 5.35
CA CYS A 194 -7.00 2.68 3.96
C CYS A 194 -8.25 2.82 3.10
N ASN A 195 -8.25 3.80 2.19
CA ASN A 195 -9.26 3.87 1.16
C ASN A 195 -8.87 3.02 -0.07
N GLU A 196 -9.79 2.88 -1.02
CA GLU A 196 -9.59 2.06 -2.22
C GLU A 196 -8.43 2.52 -3.11
N VAL A 197 -8.02 3.77 -3.00
CA VAL A 197 -6.87 4.33 -3.74
C VAL A 197 -5.53 4.14 -3.02
N GLY A 198 -5.50 3.44 -1.87
CA GLY A 198 -4.28 3.14 -1.13
C GLY A 198 -3.80 4.26 -0.20
N ASN A 199 -4.58 5.33 -0.01
CA ASN A 199 -4.26 6.34 1.00
C ASN A 199 -4.57 5.80 2.39
N ALA A 200 -3.55 5.82 3.27
CA ALA A 200 -3.64 5.29 4.62
C ALA A 200 -3.59 6.41 5.68
N SER A 201 -4.40 6.25 6.73
CA SER A 201 -4.33 7.05 7.96
C SER A 201 -4.40 6.13 9.18
N TYR A 202 -3.81 6.53 10.29
CA TYR A 202 -3.92 5.74 11.51
C TYR A 202 -5.33 5.79 12.08
N SER A 203 -5.85 4.63 12.45
CA SER A 203 -7.07 4.51 13.24
C SER A 203 -6.82 4.95 14.70
N VAL A 204 -7.87 5.09 15.48
CA VAL A 204 -7.74 5.36 16.93
C VAL A 204 -7.01 4.21 17.62
N ASP A 205 -7.41 2.97 17.35
CA ASP A 205 -6.80 1.77 17.92
C ASP A 205 -5.33 1.65 17.48
N GLY A 206 -5.03 1.93 16.22
CA GLY A 206 -3.67 1.93 15.70
C GLY A 206 -2.76 2.94 16.37
N THR A 207 -3.27 4.15 16.63
CA THR A 207 -2.52 5.20 17.34
C THR A 207 -2.22 4.81 18.79
N LEU A 208 -3.12 4.10 19.46
CA LEU A 208 -2.99 3.75 20.87
C LEU A 208 -2.23 2.43 21.11
N LEU A 209 -2.37 1.44 20.22
CA LEU A 209 -1.93 0.06 20.48
C LEU A 209 -0.83 -0.43 19.53
N SER A 210 -0.68 0.17 18.35
CA SER A 210 0.18 -0.26 17.24
C SER A 210 -0.13 -1.68 16.69
N HIS A 211 0.31 -1.93 15.43
CA HIS A 211 0.07 -3.21 14.75
C HIS A 211 0.71 -4.42 15.43
N LEU A 212 1.82 -4.23 16.18
CA LEU A 212 2.46 -5.33 16.88
C LEU A 212 1.54 -5.93 17.95
N TYR A 213 0.96 -5.07 18.78
CA TYR A 213 0.03 -5.51 19.81
C TYR A 213 -1.25 -6.07 19.19
N ILE A 214 -1.83 -5.36 18.24
CA ILE A 214 -3.06 -5.77 17.52
C ILE A 214 -2.83 -7.14 16.84
N GLY A 215 -1.70 -7.34 16.17
CA GLY A 215 -1.35 -8.62 15.54
C GLY A 215 -1.22 -9.76 16.54
N CYS A 216 -0.62 -9.51 17.69
CA CYS A 216 -0.55 -10.50 18.79
C CYS A 216 -1.96 -10.85 19.33
N GLU A 217 -2.86 -9.88 19.46
CA GLU A 217 -4.25 -10.14 19.86
C GLU A 217 -5.02 -10.94 18.81
N MET A 218 -4.84 -10.65 17.51
CA MET A 218 -5.44 -11.42 16.43
C MET A 218 -5.02 -12.89 16.49
N VAL A 219 -3.72 -13.16 16.71
CA VAL A 219 -3.22 -14.53 16.88
C VAL A 219 -3.83 -15.17 18.12
N ALA A 220 -3.78 -14.51 19.28
CA ALA A 220 -4.30 -15.05 20.55
C ALA A 220 -5.80 -15.42 20.46
N LYS A 221 -6.59 -14.59 19.76
CA LYS A 221 -8.03 -14.80 19.61
C LYS A 221 -8.39 -16.10 18.87
N TYR A 222 -7.55 -16.51 17.93
CA TYR A 222 -7.87 -17.66 17.05
C TYR A 222 -6.92 -18.84 17.21
N ALA A 223 -5.90 -18.76 18.09
CA ALA A 223 -4.86 -19.78 18.26
C ALA A 223 -5.46 -21.13 18.65
N GLU A 224 -6.29 -21.20 19.68
CA GLU A 224 -6.89 -22.44 20.19
C GLU A 224 -7.80 -23.09 19.15
N GLU A 225 -8.68 -22.30 18.52
CA GLU A 225 -9.60 -22.80 17.47
C GLU A 225 -8.84 -23.26 16.22
N SER A 226 -7.62 -22.76 16.00
CA SER A 226 -6.73 -23.14 14.91
C SER A 226 -5.82 -24.33 15.24
N GLY A 227 -5.93 -24.89 16.46
CA GLY A 227 -5.19 -26.06 16.89
C GLY A 227 -3.76 -25.80 17.37
N LEU A 228 -3.36 -24.54 17.62
CA LEU A 228 -2.03 -24.23 18.16
C LEU A 228 -1.92 -24.67 19.63
N THR A 229 -0.76 -25.23 19.98
CA THR A 229 -0.37 -25.37 21.39
C THR A 229 -0.04 -23.99 21.99
N LYS A 230 -0.01 -23.90 23.32
CA LYS A 230 0.36 -22.65 24.01
C LYS A 230 1.77 -22.18 23.66
N GLU A 231 2.70 -23.10 23.42
CA GLU A 231 4.05 -22.77 22.99
C GLU A 231 4.08 -22.23 21.57
N GLN A 232 3.38 -22.86 20.63
CA GLN A 232 3.27 -22.39 19.24
C GLN A 232 2.60 -21.01 19.16
N GLU A 233 1.54 -20.77 19.93
CA GLU A 233 0.93 -19.44 20.06
C GLU A 233 1.93 -18.41 20.59
N LEU A 234 2.69 -18.76 21.65
CA LEU A 234 3.70 -17.88 22.24
C LEU A 234 4.78 -17.51 21.23
N LEU A 235 5.33 -18.52 20.51
CA LEU A 235 6.39 -18.32 19.52
C LEU A 235 5.91 -17.46 18.36
N LEU A 236 4.71 -17.70 17.81
CA LEU A 236 4.16 -16.89 16.74
C LEU A 236 3.90 -15.43 17.18
N LYS A 237 3.40 -15.21 18.39
CA LYS A 237 3.30 -13.87 18.97
C LYS A 237 4.65 -13.21 19.18
N HIS A 238 5.67 -13.98 19.58
CA HIS A 238 7.03 -13.46 19.70
C HIS A 238 7.59 -12.99 18.35
N MET A 239 7.33 -13.72 17.25
CA MET A 239 7.67 -13.29 15.90
C MET A 239 7.09 -11.89 15.61
N ILE A 240 5.79 -11.69 15.89
CA ILE A 240 5.11 -10.42 15.67
C ILE A 240 5.64 -9.33 16.61
N ALA A 241 5.78 -9.61 17.90
CA ALA A 241 6.16 -8.62 18.91
C ALA A 241 7.61 -8.11 18.75
N SER A 242 8.48 -8.89 18.10
CA SER A 242 9.91 -8.61 18.01
C SER A 242 10.42 -8.25 16.61
N HIS A 243 9.57 -8.28 15.55
CA HIS A 243 10.05 -8.14 14.19
C HIS A 243 10.72 -6.78 13.89
N HIS A 244 10.42 -5.70 14.62
CA HIS A 244 11.16 -4.45 14.53
C HIS A 244 12.60 -4.53 15.07
N GLY A 245 12.99 -5.64 15.70
CA GLY A 245 14.36 -5.97 16.12
C GLY A 245 14.86 -5.25 17.36
N LYS A 246 14.58 -3.96 17.51
CA LYS A 246 15.06 -3.14 18.64
C LYS A 246 13.92 -2.39 19.31
N LEU A 247 14.01 -2.20 20.63
CA LEU A 247 13.04 -1.43 21.42
C LEU A 247 12.95 0.03 20.95
N GLU A 248 14.07 0.61 20.56
CA GLU A 248 14.13 1.98 20.01
C GLU A 248 13.41 2.15 18.67
N TYR A 249 13.16 1.05 17.95
CA TYR A 249 12.37 1.00 16.72
C TYR A 249 10.89 0.61 16.96
N GLY A 250 10.49 0.52 18.22
CA GLY A 250 9.11 0.23 18.61
C GLY A 250 8.80 -1.26 18.78
N ALA A 251 9.80 -2.16 18.76
CA ALA A 251 9.57 -3.56 19.12
C ALA A 251 9.06 -3.69 20.56
N ILE A 252 8.11 -4.60 20.79
CA ILE A 252 7.64 -4.93 22.16
C ILE A 252 8.72 -5.73 22.90
N SER A 253 9.44 -6.62 22.19
CA SER A 253 10.57 -7.38 22.69
C SER A 253 11.62 -7.52 21.60
N VAL A 254 12.87 -7.82 21.96
CA VAL A 254 13.91 -8.12 20.99
C VAL A 254 13.82 -9.59 20.53
N PRO A 255 14.26 -9.93 19.30
CA PRO A 255 14.30 -11.31 18.83
C PRO A 255 15.10 -12.22 19.76
N ALA A 256 14.48 -13.30 20.24
CA ALA A 256 15.08 -14.25 21.15
C ALA A 256 15.20 -15.68 20.56
N ILE A 257 14.74 -15.87 19.31
CA ILE A 257 14.86 -17.12 18.55
C ILE A 257 15.40 -16.82 17.15
N PRO A 258 16.06 -17.78 16.49
CA PRO A 258 16.65 -17.56 15.16
C PRO A 258 15.63 -17.11 14.10
N GLU A 259 14.42 -17.66 14.12
CA GLU A 259 13.35 -17.33 13.20
C GLU A 259 12.94 -15.85 13.33
N ALA A 260 12.84 -15.33 14.55
CA ALA A 260 12.51 -13.92 14.79
C ALA A 260 13.65 -12.98 14.35
N ALA A 261 14.89 -13.37 14.54
CA ALA A 261 16.05 -12.62 14.04
C ALA A 261 16.07 -12.60 12.50
N LEU A 262 15.82 -13.74 11.85
CA LEU A 262 15.70 -13.81 10.38
C LEU A 262 14.55 -12.96 9.88
N LEU A 263 13.39 -13.01 10.51
CA LEU A 263 12.24 -12.19 10.15
C LEU A 263 12.59 -10.69 10.17
N ASN A 264 13.19 -10.21 11.26
CA ASN A 264 13.62 -8.82 11.37
C ASN A 264 14.58 -8.42 10.23
N HIS A 265 15.58 -9.24 9.91
CA HIS A 265 16.52 -8.94 8.84
C HIS A 265 15.87 -8.97 7.46
N ILE A 266 14.94 -9.88 7.21
CA ILE A 266 14.19 -9.96 5.94
C ILE A 266 13.33 -8.71 5.76
N ASP A 267 12.65 -8.27 6.83
CA ASP A 267 11.83 -7.04 6.84
C ASP A 267 12.69 -5.80 6.55
N CYS A 268 13.82 -5.64 7.24
CA CYS A 268 14.76 -4.56 6.97
C CYS A 268 15.26 -4.57 5.50
N ILE A 269 15.64 -5.75 4.98
CA ILE A 269 16.11 -5.88 3.59
C ILE A 269 15.00 -5.43 2.63
N ASP A 270 13.76 -5.88 2.80
CA ASP A 270 12.68 -5.52 1.88
C ASP A 270 12.34 -4.03 1.94
N ALA A 271 12.27 -3.46 3.15
CA ALA A 271 12.03 -2.04 3.34
C ALA A 271 13.13 -1.15 2.73
N GLU A 272 14.41 -1.52 2.88
CA GLU A 272 15.54 -0.80 2.30
C GLU A 272 15.57 -0.94 0.78
N MET A 273 15.41 -2.15 0.24
CA MET A 273 15.43 -2.40 -1.20
C MET A 273 14.29 -1.66 -1.90
N TYR A 274 13.10 -1.63 -1.33
CA TYR A 274 11.99 -0.84 -1.88
C TYR A 274 12.35 0.66 -1.97
N GLN A 275 12.98 1.22 -0.94
CA GLN A 275 13.40 2.63 -0.95
C GLN A 275 14.49 2.90 -2.01
N PHE A 276 15.46 1.98 -2.21
CA PHE A 276 16.44 2.08 -3.29
C PHE A 276 15.80 2.01 -4.67
N GLU A 277 14.88 1.06 -4.88
CA GLU A 277 14.13 0.91 -6.14
C GLU A 277 13.36 2.19 -6.46
N HIS A 278 12.55 2.66 -5.51
CA HIS A 278 11.71 3.85 -5.69
C HIS A 278 12.52 5.15 -5.91
N ALA A 279 13.65 5.30 -5.21
CA ALA A 279 14.53 6.45 -5.40
C ALA A 279 15.16 6.49 -6.80
N ARG A 280 15.31 5.33 -7.47
CA ARG A 280 15.87 5.24 -8.83
C ARG A 280 14.86 5.50 -9.94
N ASP A 281 13.56 5.38 -9.69
CA ASP A 281 12.51 5.48 -10.72
C ASP A 281 12.53 6.79 -11.52
N CYS A 282 13.04 7.87 -10.93
CA CYS A 282 13.09 9.21 -11.52
C CYS A 282 14.51 9.75 -11.75
N LEU A 283 15.54 8.90 -11.59
CA LEU A 283 16.94 9.33 -11.73
C LEU A 283 17.49 9.07 -13.13
N GLU A 284 18.21 10.06 -13.64
CA GLU A 284 19.02 9.89 -14.84
C GLU A 284 20.30 9.08 -14.53
N PRO A 285 20.78 8.24 -15.45
CA PRO A 285 22.05 7.52 -15.29
C PRO A 285 23.22 8.45 -14.93
N GLY A 286 23.97 8.10 -13.90
CA GLY A 286 25.10 8.88 -13.41
C GLY A 286 24.74 10.00 -12.44
N SER A 287 23.47 10.09 -12.00
CA SER A 287 23.01 11.10 -11.04
C SER A 287 22.79 10.53 -9.63
N LEU A 288 22.64 11.43 -8.67
CA LEU A 288 22.27 11.13 -7.28
C LEU A 288 20.87 11.66 -6.99
N SER A 289 20.11 10.92 -6.17
CA SER A 289 18.86 11.42 -5.62
C SER A 289 19.11 12.51 -4.55
N GLU A 290 18.04 13.18 -4.14
CA GLU A 290 18.02 13.81 -2.83
C GLU A 290 18.21 12.75 -1.72
N LYS A 291 18.50 13.20 -0.51
CA LYS A 291 18.65 12.31 0.65
C LYS A 291 17.35 11.56 0.92
N VAL A 292 17.38 10.24 0.84
CA VAL A 292 16.25 9.37 1.23
C VAL A 292 16.27 9.20 2.74
N TYR A 293 15.21 9.65 3.40
CA TYR A 293 15.15 9.71 4.86
C TYR A 293 15.37 8.34 5.51
N GLY A 294 14.68 7.30 5.06
CA GLY A 294 14.78 5.96 5.64
C GLY A 294 16.11 5.27 5.40
N LEU A 295 16.84 5.62 4.32
CA LEU A 295 18.19 5.12 4.04
C LEU A 295 19.28 5.97 4.70
N GLY A 296 18.96 7.19 5.13
CA GLY A 296 19.93 8.13 5.69
C GLY A 296 20.97 8.67 4.69
N THR A 297 20.87 8.33 3.41
CA THR A 297 21.81 8.68 2.33
C THR A 297 21.10 9.03 1.03
N SER A 298 21.85 9.56 0.05
CA SER A 298 21.40 9.71 -1.33
C SER A 298 21.65 8.41 -2.12
N VAL A 299 20.81 8.13 -3.10
CA VAL A 299 20.88 6.93 -3.94
C VAL A 299 21.52 7.30 -5.28
N TYR A 300 22.53 6.53 -5.71
CA TYR A 300 23.19 6.70 -6.99
C TYR A 300 22.54 5.82 -8.07
N MET A 301 22.31 6.40 -9.25
CA MET A 301 21.90 5.66 -10.44
C MET A 301 23.15 5.37 -11.29
N PRO A 302 23.63 4.11 -11.39
CA PRO A 302 24.79 3.77 -12.18
C PRO A 302 24.61 4.12 -13.66
N ARG A 303 25.68 4.55 -14.31
CA ARG A 303 25.75 4.57 -15.78
C ARG A 303 25.76 3.12 -16.26
N GLY A 304 24.97 2.81 -17.29
CA GLY A 304 24.94 1.46 -17.86
C GLY A 304 26.33 1.01 -18.34
N SER A 305 26.55 -0.30 -18.49
CA SER A 305 27.82 -0.92 -18.85
C SER A 305 28.32 -0.60 -20.28
N GLU A 306 27.60 0.21 -21.04
CA GLU A 306 27.97 0.59 -22.41
C GLU A 306 28.84 1.86 -22.50
N GLU A 307 29.14 2.50 -21.35
CA GLU A 307 29.94 3.75 -21.29
C GLU A 307 31.30 3.62 -20.55
N TYR A 308 31.82 2.40 -20.37
CA TYR A 308 33.19 2.18 -19.86
C TYR A 308 34.12 1.60 -20.91
#